data_a4c3204819255e053bc225136d27daa7
#
_entry.id   a4c3204819255e053bc225136d27daa7
#
_cell.length_a   1.000
_cell.length_b   1.000
_cell.length_c   1.000
_cell.angle_alpha   90.00
_cell.angle_beta   90.00
_cell.angle_gamma   90.00
#
_symmetry.space_group_name_H-M   'P 1'
#
loop_
_entity.id
_entity.type
_entity.pdbx_description
1 polymer ?
#
loop_
_entity_poly.entity_id
_entity_poly.type
_entity_poly.pdbx_seq_one_letter_code
_entity_poly.pdbx_strand_id
1 'polypeptide(L)' 'MEELKLNIEAIRTQMKLTRLEMAGRLGISVDRYNRLANGESKMLATELVCLHRISGVPYENIDVPEKS' A
#
# COMPACT_ATOMS: atom_id res chain seq x y z
N MET A 1 -17.47 8.36 15.31
CA MET A 1 -16.80 7.08 15.11
C MET A 1 -15.61 7.25 14.18
N GLU A 2 -14.48 6.72 14.57
CA GLU A 2 -13.27 6.87 13.79
C GLU A 2 -13.24 5.91 12.63
N GLU A 3 -12.74 6.40 11.50
CA GLU A 3 -12.54 5.56 10.35
C GLU A 3 -11.27 4.76 10.52
N LEU A 4 -11.36 3.49 10.20
CA LEU A 4 -10.19 2.63 10.20
C LEU A 4 -9.51 2.73 8.86
N LYS A 5 -8.28 3.24 8.87
CA LYS A 5 -7.48 3.29 7.64
C LYS A 5 -6.39 2.25 7.72
N LEU A 6 -6.17 1.59 6.61
CA LEU A 6 -5.18 0.53 6.51
C LEU A 6 -4.00 1.03 5.70
N ASN A 7 -2.80 0.93 6.27
CA ASN A 7 -1.61 1.24 5.49
C ASN A 7 -1.26 0.04 4.61
N ILE A 8 -0.27 0.23 3.75
CA ILE A 8 0.07 -0.79 2.77
C ILE A 8 0.50 -2.10 3.45
N GLU A 9 1.18 -2.02 4.59
CA GLU A 9 1.59 -3.23 5.31
C GLU A 9 0.39 -3.97 5.89
N ALA A 10 -0.60 -3.25 6.44
CA ALA A 10 -1.80 -3.89 6.95
C ALA A 10 -2.56 -4.59 5.84
N ILE A 11 -2.64 -3.95 4.68
CA ILE A 11 -3.32 -4.54 3.53
C ILE A 11 -2.58 -5.79 3.06
N ARG A 12 -1.24 -5.71 2.97
CA ARG A 12 -0.43 -6.86 2.58
C ARG A 12 -0.67 -8.03 3.51
N THR A 13 -0.67 -7.75 4.81
CA THR A 13 -0.85 -8.80 5.81
C THR A 13 -2.22 -9.46 5.67
N GLN A 14 -3.25 -8.67 5.41
CA GLN A 14 -4.58 -9.21 5.19
C GLN A 14 -4.65 -10.10 3.97
N MET A 15 -3.87 -9.76 2.95
CA MET A 15 -3.81 -10.56 1.72
C MET A 15 -2.91 -11.80 1.88
N LYS A 16 -2.18 -11.88 3.00
CA LYS A 16 -1.28 -13.00 3.29
C LYS A 16 -0.17 -13.14 2.26
N LEU A 17 0.35 -11.99 1.82
CA LEU A 17 1.43 -11.94 0.85
C LEU A 17 2.72 -11.52 1.52
N THR A 18 3.84 -12.01 0.98
CA THR A 18 5.14 -11.49 1.38
C THR A 18 5.35 -10.11 0.76
N ARG A 19 6.36 -9.39 1.23
CA ARG A 19 6.67 -8.08 0.65
C ARG A 19 7.07 -8.22 -0.81
N LEU A 20 7.83 -9.25 -1.13
CA LEU A 20 8.21 -9.50 -2.52
C LEU A 20 6.99 -9.74 -3.39
N GLU A 21 6.05 -10.55 -2.91
CA GLU A 21 4.83 -10.84 -3.66
C GLU A 21 3.99 -9.59 -3.83
N MET A 22 3.87 -8.79 -2.78
CA MET A 22 3.08 -7.57 -2.85
C MET A 22 3.69 -6.56 -3.81
N ALA A 23 5.01 -6.40 -3.74
CA ALA A 23 5.71 -5.52 -4.67
C ALA A 23 5.49 -5.96 -6.11
N GLY A 24 5.55 -7.27 -6.35
CA GLY A 24 5.29 -7.79 -7.68
C GLY A 24 3.89 -7.48 -8.17
N ARG A 25 2.90 -7.59 -7.29
CA ARG A 25 1.52 -7.27 -7.64
C ARG A 25 1.35 -5.79 -7.97
N LEU A 26 2.12 -4.94 -7.28
CA LEU A 26 2.06 -3.51 -7.52
C LEU A 26 2.94 -3.06 -8.67
N GLY A 27 3.77 -3.96 -9.20
CA GLY A 27 4.66 -3.63 -10.30
C GLY A 27 5.82 -2.74 -9.89
N ILE A 28 6.26 -2.86 -8.63
CA ILE A 28 7.36 -2.05 -8.11
C ILE A 28 8.41 -2.96 -7.51
N SER A 29 9.59 -2.40 -7.24
CA SER A 29 10.66 -3.16 -6.59
C SER A 29 10.36 -3.33 -5.10
N VAL A 30 11.02 -4.31 -4.49
CA VAL A 30 10.92 -4.50 -3.04
C VAL A 30 11.46 -3.28 -2.31
N ASP A 31 12.54 -2.68 -2.81
CA ASP A 31 13.08 -1.46 -2.21
C ASP A 31 12.04 -0.35 -2.20
N ARG A 32 11.36 -0.17 -3.32
CA ARG A 32 10.29 0.83 -3.39
C ARG A 32 9.18 0.50 -2.40
N TYR A 33 8.80 -0.78 -2.35
CA TYR A 33 7.76 -1.21 -1.42
C TYR A 33 8.17 -0.88 0.02
N ASN A 34 9.43 -1.19 0.38
CA ASN A 34 9.90 -0.92 1.74
C ASN A 34 9.83 0.55 2.08
N ARG A 35 10.15 1.42 1.13
CA ARG A 35 10.06 2.87 1.37
C ARG A 35 8.63 3.31 1.62
N LEU A 36 7.69 2.75 0.86
CA LEU A 36 6.28 3.05 1.07
C LEU A 36 5.80 2.54 2.42
N ALA A 37 6.20 1.32 2.77
CA ALA A 37 5.80 0.72 4.04
C ALA A 37 6.34 1.48 5.24
N ASN A 38 7.55 2.04 5.10
CA ASN A 38 8.19 2.78 6.18
C ASN A 38 7.77 4.24 6.22
N GLY A 39 6.95 4.69 5.28
CA GLY A 39 6.55 6.09 5.22
C GLY A 39 7.63 7.00 4.72
N GLU A 40 8.64 6.47 4.04
CA GLU A 40 9.77 7.26 3.56
C GLU A 40 9.53 7.87 2.19
N SER A 41 8.51 7.40 1.48
CA SER A 41 8.20 7.88 0.15
C SER A 41 6.72 8.10 0.02
N LYS A 42 6.37 9.04 -0.84
CA LYS A 42 4.99 9.31 -1.16
C LYS A 42 4.49 8.28 -2.16
N MET A 43 3.29 7.77 -1.95
CA MET A 43 2.69 6.81 -2.88
C MET A 43 2.23 7.54 -4.13
N LEU A 44 2.57 7.00 -5.29
CA LEU A 44 2.12 7.55 -6.56
C LEU A 44 0.65 7.18 -6.80
N ALA A 45 -0.03 8.01 -7.60
CA ALA A 45 -1.43 7.74 -7.92
C ALA A 45 -1.60 6.38 -8.57
N THR A 46 -0.68 5.98 -9.45
CA THR A 46 -0.75 4.67 -10.10
C THR A 46 -0.63 3.54 -9.10
N GLU A 47 0.21 3.73 -8.09
CA GLU A 47 0.38 2.72 -7.03
C GLU A 47 -0.87 2.62 -6.19
N LEU A 48 -1.48 3.74 -5.88
CA LEU A 48 -2.71 3.76 -5.11
C LEU A 48 -3.85 3.07 -5.85
N VAL A 49 -3.99 3.35 -7.14
CA VAL A 49 -5.02 2.72 -7.95
C VAL A 49 -4.82 1.21 -7.99
N CYS A 50 -3.57 0.78 -8.17
CA CYS A 50 -3.25 -0.63 -8.21
C CYS A 50 -3.56 -1.30 -6.88
N LEU A 51 -3.17 -0.66 -5.78
CA LEU A 51 -3.43 -1.18 -4.44
C LEU A 51 -4.92 -1.34 -4.20
N HIS A 52 -5.70 -0.35 -4.59
CA HIS A 52 -7.15 -0.42 -4.48
C HIS A 52 -7.70 -1.63 -5.26
N ARG A 53 -7.22 -1.82 -6.48
CA ARG A 53 -7.73 -2.88 -7.34
C ARG A 53 -7.41 -4.27 -6.82
N ILE A 54 -6.18 -4.48 -6.35
CA ILE A 54 -5.77 -5.83 -5.95
C ILE A 54 -6.31 -6.19 -4.57
N SER A 55 -6.58 -5.21 -3.73
CA SER A 55 -7.01 -5.47 -2.35
C SER A 55 -8.52 -5.34 -2.16
N GLY A 56 -9.18 -4.58 -3.00
CA GLY A 56 -10.59 -4.28 -2.82
C GLY A 56 -10.87 -3.27 -1.72
N VAL A 57 -9.82 -2.69 -1.13
CA VAL A 57 -10.01 -1.70 -0.06
C VAL A 57 -10.40 -0.37 -0.69
N PRO A 58 -11.50 0.27 -0.22
CA PRO A 58 -11.90 1.58 -0.77
C PRO A 58 -10.79 2.61 -0.55
N TYR A 59 -10.71 3.57 -1.48
CA TYR A 59 -9.67 4.60 -1.40
C TYR A 59 -9.68 5.33 -0.07
N GLU A 60 -10.87 5.64 0.44
CA GLU A 60 -10.99 6.40 1.68
C GLU A 60 -10.50 5.61 2.89
N ASN A 61 -10.34 4.30 2.76
CA ASN A 61 -9.87 3.45 3.84
C ASN A 61 -8.38 3.11 3.71
N ILE A 62 -7.71 3.64 2.71
CA ILE A 62 -6.29 3.40 2.51
C ILE A 62 -5.51 4.56 3.13
N ASP A 63 -4.60 4.24 4.05
CA ASP A 63 -3.75 5.24 4.67
C ASP A 63 -2.55 5.48 3.76
N VAL A 64 -2.55 6.62 3.09
CA VAL A 64 -1.51 6.95 2.11
C VAL A 64 -0.42 7.76 2.79
N PRO A 65 0.85 7.33 2.67
CA PRO A 65 1.95 8.14 3.23
C PRO A 65 2.00 9.51 2.55
N GLU A 66 2.06 10.55 3.35
CA GLU A 66 2.09 11.92 2.84
C GLU A 66 3.42 12.56 3.14
N LYS A 67 4.46 11.85 2.88
CA LYS A 67 5.81 12.34 3.09
C LYS A 67 6.10 13.46 2.10
N SER A 68 6.50 14.59 2.59
CA SER A 68 6.87 15.70 1.72
C SER A 68 8.38 15.76 1.52
#